data_d75cd109ea92639c71f0e4b75c3ceea5
#
_entry.id   d75cd109ea92639c71f0e4b75c3ceea5
#
_cell.length_a   1.000
_cell.length_b   1.000
_cell.length_c   1.000
_cell.angle_alpha   90.00
_cell.angle_beta   90.00
_cell.angle_gamma   90.00
#
_symmetry.space_group_name_H-M   'P 1'
#
loop_
_entity.id
_entity.type
_entity.pdbx_description
1 polymer ?
#
loop_
_entity_poly.entity_id
_entity_poly.type
_entity_poly.pdbx_seq_one_letter_code
_entity_poly.pdbx_strand_id
1 'polypeptide(L)'
;MTAAFAGKVWLAPLTVGGNLPFRRLCVGFGAEVTVGEMAVVFKLLRERNSEYALLRSHPDEPMFGAQLAERKPEALAEGARIAAARGARFVDLNCGCPIDAIARHGLGASLLKKPTRLARLVEAMAKAVTVPVTVKLRTGWHEGKENVSEVARACEEAGAAAITIHGRTREQRYSKAADWDLIGRVAAERGVPVVGNGDILTHYEARARMARSGVTSVMLARGALIKPWLFREIREGRSWEPTPDERFAVVWRFVELLREHFGEDERGRRRALVFLPWHLNFFCRYRPLPEAEFEERSREHPLLQSRLPVTEASSPLERLLGDARPDTHEAFARELIESGSKEEALERALRLAAGLSLDGADAELRVAASQVAG
;
A
#
# COMPACT_ATOMS: atom_id res chain seq x y z
N MET A 1 -0.21 21.98 12.26
CA MET A 1 0.19 20.56 12.06
C MET A 1 -0.74 19.83 11.09
N THR A 2 -2.04 20.03 11.11
CA THR A 2 -3.02 19.40 10.19
C THR A 2 -2.79 19.72 8.72
N ALA A 3 -2.38 20.95 8.37
CA ALA A 3 -2.08 21.35 7.00
C ALA A 3 -0.97 20.53 6.32
N ALA A 4 -0.09 19.87 7.08
CA ALA A 4 0.99 19.04 6.53
C ALA A 4 0.48 17.80 5.78
N PHE A 5 -0.74 17.36 6.02
CA PHE A 5 -1.34 16.16 5.46
C PHE A 5 -2.33 16.41 4.33
N ALA A 6 -2.88 17.63 4.23
CA ALA A 6 -3.86 17.98 3.20
C ALA A 6 -3.21 18.13 1.82
N GLY A 7 -3.92 17.77 0.75
CA GLY A 7 -3.47 17.89 -0.64
C GLY A 7 -2.38 16.90 -1.05
N LYS A 8 -2.09 15.90 -0.24
CA LYS A 8 -0.98 14.96 -0.47
C LYS A 8 -1.44 13.61 -1.00
N VAL A 9 -0.58 12.97 -1.79
CA VAL A 9 -0.77 11.59 -2.24
C VAL A 9 0.10 10.66 -1.41
N TRP A 10 -0.55 9.72 -0.74
CA TRP A 10 0.06 8.83 0.25
C TRP A 10 0.31 7.44 -0.30
N LEU A 11 1.42 6.83 0.10
CA LEU A 11 1.61 5.37 -0.03
C LEU A 11 1.15 4.68 1.25
N ALA A 12 0.26 3.70 1.10
CA ALA A 12 -0.28 2.93 2.21
C ALA A 12 0.76 2.02 2.88
N PRO A 13 0.59 1.69 4.16
CA PRO A 13 1.29 0.59 4.81
C PRO A 13 0.85 -0.74 4.17
N LEU A 14 1.78 -1.45 3.55
CA LEU A 14 1.53 -2.70 2.83
C LEU A 14 2.43 -3.79 3.40
N THR A 15 1.87 -4.82 4.01
CA THR A 15 2.64 -5.98 4.47
C THR A 15 3.37 -6.62 3.28
N VAL A 16 4.67 -6.88 3.44
CA VAL A 16 5.61 -7.32 2.40
C VAL A 16 5.85 -6.26 1.32
N GLY A 17 4.79 -5.63 0.81
CA GLY A 17 4.85 -4.67 -0.29
C GLY A 17 5.34 -3.28 0.07
N GLY A 18 5.24 -2.87 1.34
CA GLY A 18 5.63 -1.54 1.82
C GLY A 18 7.07 -1.45 2.33
N ASN A 19 7.94 -2.36 1.91
CA ASN A 19 9.35 -2.34 2.29
C ASN A 19 10.05 -1.04 1.86
N LEU A 20 11.13 -0.68 2.54
CA LEU A 20 11.84 0.58 2.29
C LEU A 20 12.27 0.77 0.82
N PRO A 21 12.84 -0.22 0.11
CA PRO A 21 13.14 -0.10 -1.32
C PRO A 21 11.91 0.29 -2.17
N PHE A 22 10.77 -0.32 -1.94
CA PHE A 22 9.56 0.00 -2.69
C PHE A 22 9.01 1.40 -2.35
N ARG A 23 9.06 1.82 -1.10
CA ARG A 23 8.70 3.19 -0.72
C ARG A 23 9.57 4.21 -1.44
N ARG A 24 10.90 3.97 -1.51
CA ARG A 24 11.85 4.82 -2.26
C ARG A 24 11.53 4.85 -3.76
N LEU A 25 11.16 3.71 -4.35
CA LEU A 25 10.68 3.67 -5.74
C LEU A 25 9.47 4.59 -5.94
N CYS A 26 8.45 4.49 -5.07
CA CYS A 26 7.27 5.33 -5.13
C CYS A 26 7.58 6.82 -4.91
N VAL A 27 8.53 7.15 -4.03
CA VAL A 27 9.02 8.53 -3.84
C VAL A 27 9.68 9.06 -5.11
N GLY A 28 10.45 8.25 -5.81
CA GLY A 28 11.01 8.60 -7.12
C GLY A 28 9.93 8.96 -8.17
N PHE A 29 8.71 8.46 -7.99
CA PHE A 29 7.54 8.81 -8.80
C PHE A 29 6.65 9.88 -8.16
N GLY A 30 7.04 10.45 -7.02
CA GLY A 30 6.35 11.59 -6.41
C GLY A 30 5.40 11.24 -5.27
N ALA A 31 5.55 10.08 -4.61
CA ALA A 31 4.87 9.83 -3.35
C ALA A 31 5.35 10.86 -2.31
N GLU A 32 4.42 11.61 -1.72
CA GLU A 32 4.75 12.70 -0.80
C GLU A 32 4.73 12.26 0.67
N VAL A 33 3.90 11.27 0.98
CA VAL A 33 3.79 10.66 2.31
C VAL A 33 3.90 9.15 2.17
N THR A 34 4.79 8.55 2.93
CA THR A 34 4.96 7.09 2.98
C THR A 34 4.64 6.58 4.37
N VAL A 35 4.00 5.42 4.46
CA VAL A 35 3.76 4.75 5.75
C VAL A 35 4.42 3.38 5.72
N GLY A 36 5.26 3.11 6.71
CA GLY A 36 5.91 1.82 6.87
C GLY A 36 4.94 0.68 7.13
N GLU A 37 5.40 -0.55 6.93
CA GLU A 37 4.64 -1.73 7.32
C GLU A 37 4.29 -1.69 8.81
N MET A 38 3.16 -2.31 9.18
CA MET A 38 2.67 -2.35 10.55
C MET A 38 3.63 -3.07 11.49
N ALA A 39 4.24 -2.33 12.41
CA ALA A 39 5.04 -2.90 13.50
C ALA A 39 4.16 -3.26 14.71
N VAL A 40 4.32 -4.47 15.22
CA VAL A 40 3.57 -4.95 16.39
C VAL A 40 4.34 -4.58 17.66
N VAL A 41 3.80 -3.65 18.44
CA VAL A 41 4.51 -2.99 19.54
C VAL A 41 5.00 -3.97 20.60
N PHE A 42 4.20 -4.98 21.00
CA PHE A 42 4.66 -5.96 22.00
C PHE A 42 5.90 -6.76 21.52
N LYS A 43 6.10 -6.92 20.21
CA LYS A 43 7.32 -7.54 19.65
C LYS A 43 8.46 -6.52 19.61
N LEU A 44 8.14 -5.25 19.30
CA LEU A 44 9.09 -4.14 19.32
C LEU A 44 9.70 -3.97 20.71
N LEU A 45 8.88 -3.98 21.76
CA LEU A 45 9.30 -3.90 23.17
C LEU A 45 10.09 -5.13 23.64
N ARG A 46 10.07 -6.24 22.90
CA ARG A 46 10.91 -7.41 23.09
C ARG A 46 12.17 -7.39 22.21
N GLU A 47 12.51 -6.23 21.69
CA GLU A 47 13.71 -5.97 20.88
C GLU A 47 13.84 -6.89 19.65
N ARG A 48 12.72 -7.28 19.03
CA ARG A 48 12.76 -8.08 17.80
C ARG A 48 13.26 -7.23 16.65
N ASN A 49 14.42 -7.60 16.09
CA ASN A 49 15.05 -6.90 14.97
C ASN A 49 14.13 -6.75 13.74
N SER A 50 13.23 -7.71 13.51
CA SER A 50 12.24 -7.65 12.43
C SER A 50 11.31 -6.44 12.57
N GLU A 51 10.83 -6.14 13.78
CA GLU A 51 9.95 -5.00 14.04
C GLU A 51 10.70 -3.67 13.92
N TYR A 52 11.94 -3.62 14.42
CA TYR A 52 12.80 -2.45 14.26
C TYR A 52 13.15 -2.15 12.79
N ALA A 53 13.24 -3.18 11.95
CA ALA A 53 13.45 -3.00 10.52
C ALA A 53 12.28 -2.25 9.84
N LEU A 54 11.05 -2.42 10.34
CA LEU A 54 9.84 -1.75 9.82
C LEU A 54 9.80 -0.25 10.17
N LEU A 55 10.57 0.20 11.16
CA LEU A 55 10.69 1.61 11.55
C LEU A 55 11.77 2.36 10.77
N ARG A 56 12.48 1.72 9.85
CA ARG A 56 13.54 2.37 9.05
C ARG A 56 12.92 3.29 8.01
N SER A 57 13.52 4.47 7.87
CA SER A 57 13.24 5.44 6.82
C SER A 57 14.50 5.74 6.01
N HIS A 58 14.35 6.47 4.92
CA HIS A 58 15.45 6.98 4.11
C HIS A 58 15.33 8.50 3.96
N PRO A 59 16.44 9.25 3.85
CA PRO A 59 16.39 10.71 3.63
C PRO A 59 15.58 11.15 2.41
N ASP A 60 15.45 10.29 1.40
CA ASP A 60 14.63 10.57 0.21
C ASP A 60 13.13 10.61 0.52
N GLU A 61 12.66 10.03 1.64
CA GLU A 61 11.26 10.04 2.00
C GLU A 61 10.86 11.42 2.58
N PRO A 62 10.03 12.24 1.87
CA PRO A 62 9.71 13.58 2.32
C PRO A 62 8.99 13.60 3.67
N MET A 63 8.09 12.63 3.86
CA MET A 63 7.32 12.45 5.09
C MET A 63 7.08 10.96 5.34
N PHE A 64 7.92 10.36 6.19
CA PHE A 64 7.77 8.97 6.61
C PHE A 64 6.99 8.85 7.91
N GLY A 65 5.94 8.01 7.92
CA GLY A 65 5.18 7.60 9.10
C GLY A 65 5.44 6.16 9.50
N ALA A 66 5.58 5.92 10.80
CA ALA A 66 5.66 4.57 11.34
C ALA A 66 4.29 4.08 11.79
N GLN A 67 3.81 2.98 11.21
CA GLN A 67 2.54 2.39 11.61
C GLN A 67 2.72 1.38 12.74
N LEU A 68 1.94 1.52 13.80
CA LEU A 68 2.00 0.72 15.03
C LEU A 68 0.69 -0.04 15.25
N ALA A 69 0.79 -1.24 15.83
CA ALA A 69 -0.36 -2.02 16.27
C ALA A 69 -0.16 -2.46 17.73
N GLU A 70 -1.05 -2.02 18.61
CA GLU A 70 -1.11 -2.37 20.03
C GLU A 70 -2.53 -2.12 20.56
N ARG A 71 -2.85 -2.77 21.68
CA ARG A 71 -4.14 -2.65 22.39
C ARG A 71 -4.03 -2.08 23.80
N LYS A 72 -2.81 -1.90 24.30
CA LYS A 72 -2.53 -1.35 25.63
C LYS A 72 -2.00 0.07 25.47
N PRO A 73 -2.65 1.09 26.08
CA PRO A 73 -2.26 2.49 25.90
C PRO A 73 -0.81 2.76 26.27
N GLU A 74 -0.32 2.22 27.39
CA GLU A 74 1.03 2.45 27.90
C GLU A 74 2.10 1.86 26.97
N ALA A 75 1.87 0.64 26.49
CA ALA A 75 2.76 -0.01 25.52
C ALA A 75 2.78 0.73 24.19
N LEU A 76 1.60 1.17 23.72
CA LEU A 76 1.49 1.93 22.48
C LEU A 76 2.20 3.29 22.57
N ALA A 77 2.08 3.98 23.71
CA ALA A 77 2.79 5.22 23.99
C ALA A 77 4.32 5.04 23.88
N GLU A 78 4.83 3.95 24.46
CA GLU A 78 6.26 3.62 24.37
C GLU A 78 6.69 3.28 22.94
N GLY A 79 5.89 2.48 22.23
CA GLY A 79 6.13 2.21 20.80
C GLY A 79 6.16 3.48 19.95
N ALA A 80 5.30 4.45 20.25
CA ALA A 80 5.27 5.74 19.59
C ALA A 80 6.55 6.55 19.85
N ARG A 81 7.05 6.58 21.10
CA ARG A 81 8.35 7.23 21.44
C ARG A 81 9.51 6.60 20.68
N ILE A 82 9.57 5.26 20.64
CA ILE A 82 10.60 4.54 19.89
C ILE A 82 10.55 4.90 18.42
N ALA A 83 9.37 4.93 17.80
CA ALA A 83 9.19 5.26 16.38
C ALA A 83 9.61 6.72 16.10
N ALA A 84 9.20 7.67 16.93
CA ALA A 84 9.57 9.07 16.79
C ALA A 84 11.09 9.28 16.98
N ALA A 85 11.71 8.65 17.97
CA ALA A 85 13.16 8.70 18.19
C ALA A 85 13.97 8.10 17.02
N ARG A 86 13.36 7.23 16.20
CA ARG A 86 13.95 6.65 15.00
C ARG A 86 13.69 7.47 13.73
N GLY A 87 13.15 8.67 13.86
CA GLY A 87 12.99 9.63 12.77
C GLY A 87 11.66 9.58 12.05
N ALA A 88 10.65 8.87 12.57
CA ALA A 88 9.31 8.97 12.05
C ALA A 88 8.80 10.40 12.18
N ARG A 89 8.31 10.98 11.07
CA ARG A 89 7.74 12.33 11.02
C ARG A 89 6.33 12.38 11.59
N PHE A 90 5.67 11.25 11.67
CA PHE A 90 4.39 11.02 12.37
C PHE A 90 4.30 9.55 12.76
N VAL A 91 3.42 9.24 13.69
CA VAL A 91 3.10 7.86 14.07
C VAL A 91 1.65 7.55 13.73
N ASP A 92 1.41 6.38 13.15
CA ASP A 92 0.10 5.96 12.67
C ASP A 92 -0.40 4.74 13.45
N LEU A 93 -1.67 4.75 13.90
CA LEU A 93 -2.28 3.61 14.56
C LEU A 93 -3.03 2.74 13.56
N ASN A 94 -2.67 1.46 13.49
CA ASN A 94 -3.39 0.50 12.65
C ASN A 94 -4.73 0.09 13.28
N CYS A 95 -5.83 0.48 12.65
CA CYS A 95 -7.19 0.08 13.00
C CYS A 95 -7.93 -0.53 11.79
N GLY A 96 -7.18 -1.00 10.78
CA GLY A 96 -7.76 -1.48 9.53
C GLY A 96 -7.33 -2.88 9.10
N CYS A 97 -6.28 -3.48 9.71
CA CYS A 97 -5.81 -4.80 9.32
C CYS A 97 -6.93 -5.86 9.51
N PRO A 98 -7.32 -6.58 8.43
CA PRO A 98 -8.44 -7.52 8.49
C PRO A 98 -8.02 -8.94 8.90
N ILE A 99 -6.71 -9.21 9.03
CA ILE A 99 -6.13 -10.54 9.22
C ILE A 99 -6.59 -11.13 10.56
N ASP A 100 -7.08 -12.37 10.53
CA ASP A 100 -7.63 -13.04 11.73
C ASP A 100 -6.59 -13.21 12.84
N ALA A 101 -5.35 -13.51 12.50
CA ALA A 101 -4.26 -13.63 13.47
C ALA A 101 -4.04 -12.31 14.25
N ILE A 102 -4.16 -11.17 13.58
CA ILE A 102 -4.05 -9.84 14.19
C ILE A 102 -5.29 -9.52 15.02
N ALA A 103 -6.48 -9.77 14.47
CA ALA A 103 -7.76 -9.49 15.13
C ALA A 103 -7.97 -10.32 16.41
N ARG A 104 -7.53 -11.59 16.44
CA ARG A 104 -7.58 -12.45 17.65
C ARG A 104 -6.77 -11.88 18.81
N HIS A 105 -5.73 -11.12 18.55
CA HIS A 105 -4.98 -10.39 19.57
C HIS A 105 -5.60 -9.05 20.00
N GLY A 106 -6.79 -8.71 19.46
CA GLY A 106 -7.46 -7.44 19.76
C GLY A 106 -6.81 -6.24 19.06
N LEU A 107 -6.10 -6.44 17.95
CA LEU A 107 -5.38 -5.43 17.17
C LEU A 107 -6.10 -5.18 15.83
N GLY A 108 -5.63 -4.17 15.09
CA GLY A 108 -6.13 -3.87 13.75
C GLY A 108 -7.62 -3.52 13.75
N ALA A 109 -8.38 -4.04 12.80
CA ALA A 109 -9.80 -3.73 12.64
C ALA A 109 -10.67 -4.12 13.86
N SER A 110 -10.20 -5.01 14.75
CA SER A 110 -10.95 -5.36 15.97
C SER A 110 -11.13 -4.18 16.93
N LEU A 111 -10.27 -3.15 16.84
CA LEU A 111 -10.36 -1.93 17.64
C LEU A 111 -11.61 -1.10 17.28
N LEU A 112 -12.11 -1.21 16.04
CA LEU A 112 -13.32 -0.50 15.60
C LEU A 112 -14.57 -0.85 16.42
N LYS A 113 -14.60 -2.03 17.03
CA LYS A 113 -15.74 -2.49 17.85
C LYS A 113 -15.93 -1.68 19.15
N LYS A 114 -14.93 -0.91 19.58
CA LYS A 114 -14.94 -0.17 20.86
C LYS A 114 -14.33 1.22 20.69
N PRO A 115 -15.09 2.20 20.15
CA PRO A 115 -14.60 3.57 19.86
C PRO A 115 -13.94 4.25 21.07
N THR A 116 -14.52 4.12 22.27
CA THR A 116 -13.97 4.70 23.50
C THR A 116 -12.61 4.13 23.88
N ARG A 117 -12.37 2.83 23.61
CA ARG A 117 -11.06 2.21 23.84
C ARG A 117 -10.04 2.70 22.82
N LEU A 118 -10.47 2.83 21.57
CA LEU A 118 -9.63 3.36 20.50
C LEU A 118 -9.20 4.80 20.78
N ALA A 119 -10.12 5.65 21.25
CA ALA A 119 -9.81 7.02 21.68
C ALA A 119 -8.70 7.07 22.74
N ARG A 120 -8.76 6.20 23.76
CA ARG A 120 -7.70 6.11 24.77
C ARG A 120 -6.34 5.73 24.21
N LEU A 121 -6.30 4.91 23.17
CA LEU A 121 -5.05 4.55 22.49
C LEU A 121 -4.47 5.76 21.75
N VAL A 122 -5.31 6.49 21.01
CA VAL A 122 -4.90 7.71 20.30
C VAL A 122 -4.43 8.78 21.28
N GLU A 123 -5.16 9.00 22.35
CA GLU A 123 -4.80 9.97 23.39
C GLU A 123 -3.45 9.64 24.03
N ALA A 124 -3.20 8.35 24.34
CA ALA A 124 -1.93 7.91 24.91
C ALA A 124 -0.75 8.16 23.96
N MET A 125 -0.94 7.91 22.64
CA MET A 125 0.07 8.25 21.64
C MET A 125 0.28 9.77 21.57
N ALA A 126 -0.79 10.55 21.46
CA ALA A 126 -0.72 12.02 21.31
C ALA A 126 -0.03 12.70 22.50
N LYS A 127 -0.23 12.18 23.72
CA LYS A 127 0.48 12.65 24.91
C LYS A 127 1.94 12.21 25.00
N ALA A 128 2.32 11.15 24.29
CA ALA A 128 3.64 10.54 24.39
C ALA A 128 4.68 11.14 23.46
N VAL A 129 4.27 11.76 22.33
CA VAL A 129 5.15 12.25 21.29
C VAL A 129 4.79 13.67 20.86
N THR A 130 5.77 14.39 20.29
CA THR A 130 5.56 15.72 19.70
C THR A 130 5.24 15.68 18.21
N VAL A 131 5.53 14.55 17.53
CA VAL A 131 5.17 14.34 16.15
C VAL A 131 3.66 14.06 16.03
N PRO A 132 3.02 14.40 14.89
CA PRO A 132 1.60 14.14 14.69
C PRO A 132 1.24 12.65 14.86
N VAL A 133 0.05 12.39 15.39
CA VAL A 133 -0.54 11.06 15.46
C VAL A 133 -1.62 10.95 14.40
N THR A 134 -1.61 9.88 13.60
CA THR A 134 -2.65 9.57 12.63
C THR A 134 -3.27 8.21 12.90
N VAL A 135 -4.41 7.95 12.31
CA VAL A 135 -5.08 6.65 12.43
C VAL A 135 -5.52 6.15 11.06
N LYS A 136 -5.36 4.83 10.81
CA LYS A 136 -5.86 4.21 9.60
C LYS A 136 -6.99 3.24 9.92
N LEU A 137 -8.20 3.56 9.43
CA LEU A 137 -9.46 2.90 9.74
C LEU A 137 -9.99 2.10 8.53
N ARG A 138 -10.92 1.19 8.80
CA ARG A 138 -11.95 0.72 7.88
C ARG A 138 -13.31 1.27 8.27
N THR A 139 -14.33 1.09 7.42
CA THR A 139 -15.68 1.62 7.67
C THR A 139 -16.39 0.97 8.84
N GLY A 140 -15.96 -0.22 9.25
CA GLY A 140 -16.51 -0.97 10.36
C GLY A 140 -16.01 -2.41 10.39
N TRP A 141 -16.54 -3.20 11.32
CA TRP A 141 -16.21 -4.63 11.42
C TRP A 141 -17.11 -5.47 10.49
N HIS A 142 -18.44 -5.31 10.57
CA HIS A 142 -19.43 -6.03 9.79
C HIS A 142 -20.02 -5.14 8.71
N GLU A 143 -20.40 -5.74 7.59
CA GLU A 143 -21.22 -5.10 6.57
C GLU A 143 -22.61 -4.76 7.11
N GLY A 144 -23.14 -3.58 6.79
CA GLY A 144 -24.40 -3.06 7.30
C GLY A 144 -24.36 -2.59 8.76
N LYS A 145 -23.16 -2.58 9.39
CA LYS A 145 -22.93 -2.06 10.74
C LYS A 145 -21.67 -1.21 10.77
N GLU A 146 -21.56 -0.29 9.79
CA GLU A 146 -20.48 0.65 9.69
C GLU A 146 -20.59 1.69 10.81
N ASN A 147 -19.50 1.92 11.53
CA ASN A 147 -19.44 2.87 12.64
C ASN A 147 -18.28 3.87 12.51
N VAL A 148 -17.78 4.04 11.29
CA VAL A 148 -16.59 4.87 11.03
C VAL A 148 -16.79 6.34 11.41
N SER A 149 -17.99 6.93 11.28
CA SER A 149 -18.26 8.31 11.71
C SER A 149 -18.04 8.49 13.21
N GLU A 150 -18.56 7.56 14.03
CA GLU A 150 -18.36 7.57 15.49
C GLU A 150 -16.88 7.36 15.84
N VAL A 151 -16.24 6.39 15.21
CA VAL A 151 -14.81 6.07 15.43
C VAL A 151 -13.93 7.25 15.03
N ALA A 152 -14.16 7.86 13.86
CA ALA A 152 -13.38 9.00 13.39
C ALA A 152 -13.50 10.19 14.31
N ARG A 153 -14.72 10.51 14.78
CA ARG A 153 -14.97 11.56 15.78
C ARG A 153 -14.18 11.28 17.07
N ALA A 154 -14.29 10.08 17.62
CA ALA A 154 -13.60 9.71 18.83
C ALA A 154 -12.05 9.80 18.70
N CYS A 155 -11.50 9.47 17.52
CA CYS A 155 -10.07 9.62 17.24
C CYS A 155 -9.66 11.10 17.14
N GLU A 156 -10.45 11.94 16.47
CA GLU A 156 -10.20 13.37 16.36
C GLU A 156 -10.21 14.05 17.73
N GLU A 157 -11.24 13.81 18.54
CA GLU A 157 -11.36 14.33 19.91
C GLU A 157 -10.19 13.87 20.82
N ALA A 158 -9.62 12.70 20.54
CA ALA A 158 -8.46 12.15 21.23
C ALA A 158 -7.11 12.69 20.74
N GLY A 159 -7.10 13.55 19.72
CA GLY A 159 -5.90 14.23 19.25
C GLY A 159 -5.28 13.66 17.98
N ALA A 160 -6.01 12.88 17.16
CA ALA A 160 -5.55 12.47 15.84
C ALA A 160 -5.42 13.71 14.93
N ALA A 161 -4.26 13.86 14.27
CA ALA A 161 -3.96 14.97 13.36
C ALA A 161 -4.44 14.73 11.93
N ALA A 162 -4.70 13.48 11.54
CA ALA A 162 -5.32 13.07 10.28
C ALA A 162 -5.90 11.66 10.41
N ILE A 163 -6.90 11.36 9.60
CA ILE A 163 -7.62 10.08 9.61
C ILE A 163 -7.64 9.50 8.20
N THR A 164 -7.08 8.30 8.02
CA THR A 164 -7.19 7.58 6.74
C THR A 164 -8.33 6.57 6.82
N ILE A 165 -9.23 6.58 5.85
CA ILE A 165 -10.37 5.66 5.79
C ILE A 165 -10.31 4.79 4.54
N HIS A 166 -10.17 3.47 4.75
CA HIS A 166 -10.41 2.51 3.67
C HIS A 166 -11.91 2.25 3.57
N GLY A 167 -12.51 2.54 2.42
CA GLY A 167 -13.95 2.48 2.16
C GLY A 167 -14.57 1.07 2.17
N ARG A 168 -14.07 0.17 3.01
CA ARG A 168 -14.59 -1.20 3.20
C ARG A 168 -14.60 -1.59 4.65
N THR A 169 -15.56 -2.45 5.04
CA THR A 169 -15.53 -3.11 6.35
C THR A 169 -14.43 -4.17 6.40
N ARG A 170 -14.14 -4.66 7.61
CA ARG A 170 -13.22 -5.79 7.80
C ARG A 170 -13.74 -7.05 7.09
N GLU A 171 -15.03 -7.30 7.17
CA GLU A 171 -15.68 -8.49 6.60
C GLU A 171 -15.61 -8.50 5.06
N GLN A 172 -15.84 -7.36 4.43
CA GLN A 172 -15.74 -7.21 2.97
C GLN A 172 -14.31 -7.46 2.43
N ARG A 173 -13.29 -7.29 3.25
CA ARG A 173 -11.88 -7.39 2.81
C ARG A 173 -11.64 -6.58 1.51
N TYR A 174 -11.74 -7.23 0.34
CA TYR A 174 -11.56 -6.65 -0.99
C TYR A 174 -12.65 -7.09 -1.99
N SER A 175 -13.71 -7.74 -1.53
CA SER A 175 -14.72 -8.38 -2.40
C SER A 175 -15.71 -7.39 -3.05
N LYS A 176 -15.87 -6.20 -2.48
CA LYS A 176 -16.77 -5.15 -2.99
C LYS A 176 -16.01 -3.90 -3.33
N ALA A 177 -16.62 -2.96 -4.06
CA ALA A 177 -16.08 -1.63 -4.29
C ALA A 177 -15.93 -0.85 -2.96
N ALA A 178 -14.96 0.07 -2.89
CA ALA A 178 -14.78 0.95 -1.75
C ALA A 178 -15.90 2.00 -1.72
N ASP A 179 -16.53 2.19 -0.56
CA ASP A 179 -17.60 3.17 -0.34
C ASP A 179 -17.01 4.59 -0.15
N TRP A 180 -16.89 5.31 -1.26
CA TRP A 180 -16.39 6.69 -1.26
C TRP A 180 -17.44 7.71 -0.81
N ASP A 181 -18.73 7.38 -0.87
CA ASP A 181 -19.78 8.24 -0.35
C ASP A 181 -19.76 8.28 1.18
N LEU A 182 -19.51 7.13 1.81
CA LEU A 182 -19.32 7.08 3.27
C LEU A 182 -18.05 7.81 3.69
N ILE A 183 -16.95 7.68 2.95
CA ILE A 183 -15.72 8.47 3.20
C ILE A 183 -16.04 9.97 3.15
N GLY A 184 -16.78 10.41 2.14
CA GLY A 184 -17.17 11.80 1.96
C GLY A 184 -18.03 12.34 3.08
N ARG A 185 -19.03 11.56 3.53
CA ARG A 185 -19.87 11.95 4.69
C ARG A 185 -19.00 12.15 5.95
N VAL A 186 -18.09 11.23 6.22
CA VAL A 186 -17.17 11.36 7.37
C VAL A 186 -16.26 12.57 7.19
N ALA A 187 -15.71 12.78 6.00
CA ALA A 187 -14.83 13.92 5.73
C ALA A 187 -15.51 15.28 5.99
N ALA A 188 -16.79 15.39 5.60
CA ALA A 188 -17.58 16.61 5.82
C ALA A 188 -17.84 16.94 7.31
N GLU A 189 -17.78 15.94 8.18
CA GLU A 189 -18.02 16.07 9.63
C GLU A 189 -16.73 16.31 10.44
N ARG A 190 -15.54 16.21 9.85
CA ARG A 190 -14.25 16.27 10.58
C ARG A 190 -13.53 17.59 10.38
N GLY A 191 -12.91 18.08 11.44
CA GLY A 191 -12.05 19.26 11.40
C GLY A 191 -10.59 18.92 11.04
N VAL A 192 -10.22 17.64 11.09
CA VAL A 192 -8.90 17.16 10.66
C VAL A 192 -8.96 16.58 9.25
N PRO A 193 -7.85 16.57 8.49
CA PRO A 193 -7.81 15.98 7.16
C PRO A 193 -8.24 14.50 7.17
N VAL A 194 -9.18 14.15 6.30
CA VAL A 194 -9.53 12.77 5.99
C VAL A 194 -8.86 12.37 4.70
N VAL A 195 -8.11 11.28 4.74
CA VAL A 195 -7.40 10.68 3.60
C VAL A 195 -8.22 9.51 3.07
N GLY A 196 -8.72 9.61 1.85
CA GLY A 196 -9.52 8.55 1.23
C GLY A 196 -8.64 7.40 0.72
N ASN A 197 -9.08 6.16 0.95
CA ASN A 197 -8.35 4.98 0.50
C ASN A 197 -9.30 3.91 -0.07
N GLY A 198 -8.92 3.32 -1.19
CA GLY A 198 -9.61 2.20 -1.83
C GLY A 198 -9.79 2.41 -3.34
N ASP A 199 -9.45 1.40 -4.12
CA ASP A 199 -9.71 1.27 -5.55
C ASP A 199 -9.31 2.49 -6.40
N ILE A 200 -8.05 2.93 -6.28
CA ILE A 200 -7.45 3.96 -7.12
C ILE A 200 -6.33 3.35 -7.94
N LEU A 201 -6.41 3.47 -9.27
CA LEU A 201 -5.41 2.97 -10.21
C LEU A 201 -5.09 3.95 -11.35
N THR A 202 -5.87 5.01 -11.50
CA THR A 202 -5.66 6.04 -12.51
C THR A 202 -5.77 7.44 -11.91
N HIS A 203 -5.22 8.43 -12.59
CA HIS A 203 -5.32 9.82 -12.15
C HIS A 203 -6.77 10.33 -12.17
N TYR A 204 -7.56 9.91 -13.17
CA TYR A 204 -8.97 10.32 -13.27
C TYR A 204 -9.83 9.66 -12.18
N GLU A 205 -9.55 8.40 -11.79
CA GLU A 205 -10.18 7.78 -10.62
C GLU A 205 -9.87 8.57 -9.34
N ALA A 206 -8.61 8.93 -9.12
CA ALA A 206 -8.23 9.74 -7.96
C ALA A 206 -8.98 11.09 -7.96
N ARG A 207 -9.00 11.79 -9.11
CA ARG A 207 -9.68 13.06 -9.28
C ARG A 207 -11.18 12.96 -9.01
N ALA A 208 -11.85 11.97 -9.62
CA ALA A 208 -13.29 11.75 -9.43
C ALA A 208 -13.64 11.40 -7.98
N ARG A 209 -12.82 10.55 -7.32
CA ARG A 209 -12.99 10.19 -5.91
C ARG A 209 -12.84 11.41 -4.99
N MET A 210 -11.81 12.23 -5.19
CA MET A 210 -11.62 13.46 -4.41
C MET A 210 -12.75 14.45 -4.64
N ALA A 211 -13.14 14.71 -5.89
CA ALA A 211 -14.22 15.64 -6.22
C ALA A 211 -15.56 15.22 -5.59
N ARG A 212 -15.89 13.91 -5.66
CA ARG A 212 -17.14 13.37 -5.13
C ARG A 212 -17.17 13.33 -3.60
N SER A 213 -16.09 12.95 -2.95
CA SER A 213 -16.03 12.79 -1.50
C SER A 213 -15.61 14.05 -0.75
N GLY A 214 -15.09 15.07 -1.43
CA GLY A 214 -14.56 16.27 -0.81
C GLY A 214 -13.25 16.07 -0.03
N VAL A 215 -12.66 14.86 -0.04
CA VAL A 215 -11.33 14.65 0.56
C VAL A 215 -10.27 15.36 -0.27
N THR A 216 -9.28 15.94 0.40
CA THR A 216 -8.18 16.65 -0.24
C THR A 216 -6.97 15.75 -0.49
N SER A 217 -6.96 14.55 0.09
CA SER A 217 -5.83 13.61 0.04
C SER A 217 -6.31 12.19 -0.21
N VAL A 218 -5.52 11.43 -0.95
CA VAL A 218 -5.78 10.01 -1.22
C VAL A 218 -4.59 9.14 -0.85
N MET A 219 -4.87 7.90 -0.44
CA MET A 219 -3.86 6.91 -0.13
C MET A 219 -3.91 5.76 -1.13
N LEU A 220 -2.80 5.52 -1.80
CA LEU A 220 -2.63 4.44 -2.78
C LEU A 220 -2.10 3.19 -2.08
N ALA A 221 -2.65 2.03 -2.41
CA ALA A 221 -2.22 0.73 -1.91
C ALA A 221 -1.85 -0.18 -3.09
N ARG A 222 -2.70 -1.15 -3.43
CA ARG A 222 -2.47 -2.07 -4.56
C ARG A 222 -2.25 -1.36 -5.91
N GLY A 223 -2.87 -0.20 -6.10
CA GLY A 223 -2.63 0.61 -7.30
C GLY A 223 -1.16 1.02 -7.46
N ALA A 224 -0.49 1.37 -6.36
CA ALA A 224 0.95 1.66 -6.38
C ALA A 224 1.82 0.42 -6.64
N LEU A 225 1.41 -0.77 -6.15
CA LEU A 225 2.11 -2.03 -6.46
C LEU A 225 2.03 -2.38 -7.94
N ILE A 226 0.89 -2.09 -8.57
CA ILE A 226 0.65 -2.34 -10.00
C ILE A 226 1.37 -1.29 -10.85
N LYS A 227 1.28 0.00 -10.45
CA LYS A 227 1.80 1.17 -11.16
C LYS A 227 2.53 2.09 -10.19
N PRO A 228 3.81 1.87 -9.86
CA PRO A 228 4.54 2.78 -8.99
C PRO A 228 4.53 4.24 -9.46
N TRP A 229 4.41 4.46 -10.78
CA TRP A 229 4.30 5.79 -11.40
C TRP A 229 2.93 6.46 -11.26
N LEU A 230 1.94 5.81 -10.62
CA LEU A 230 0.61 6.37 -10.39
C LEU A 230 0.65 7.69 -9.60
N PHE A 231 1.62 7.88 -8.72
CA PHE A 231 1.85 9.15 -8.01
C PHE A 231 2.12 10.30 -8.98
N ARG A 232 2.97 10.04 -10.01
CA ARG A 232 3.27 11.02 -11.05
C ARG A 232 2.04 11.31 -11.90
N GLU A 233 1.29 10.29 -12.31
CA GLU A 233 0.06 10.45 -13.09
C GLU A 233 -0.97 11.33 -12.37
N ILE A 234 -1.19 11.10 -11.06
CA ILE A 234 -2.13 11.89 -10.25
C ILE A 234 -1.67 13.35 -10.16
N ARG A 235 -0.39 13.59 -9.92
CA ARG A 235 0.16 14.95 -9.82
C ARG A 235 0.09 15.70 -11.16
N GLU A 236 0.36 15.02 -12.28
CA GLU A 236 0.37 15.61 -13.61
C GLU A 236 -1.03 15.66 -14.26
N GLY A 237 -2.01 14.94 -13.72
CA GLY A 237 -3.37 14.85 -14.26
C GLY A 237 -3.45 14.16 -15.62
N ARG A 238 -2.48 13.29 -15.93
CA ARG A 238 -2.41 12.55 -17.21
C ARG A 238 -1.86 11.15 -17.02
N SER A 239 -2.33 10.21 -17.83
CA SER A 239 -1.79 8.84 -17.85
C SER A 239 -0.38 8.82 -18.47
N TRP A 240 0.47 7.95 -17.94
CA TRP A 240 1.70 7.53 -18.59
C TRP A 240 1.56 6.07 -18.99
N GLU A 241 1.67 5.82 -20.27
CA GLU A 241 1.63 4.47 -20.86
C GLU A 241 3.06 4.04 -21.21
N PRO A 242 3.83 3.52 -20.24
CA PRO A 242 5.21 3.14 -20.49
C PRO A 242 5.28 1.97 -21.48
N THR A 243 6.25 2.04 -22.39
CA THR A 243 6.64 0.92 -23.24
C THR A 243 7.12 -0.26 -22.40
N PRO A 244 7.22 -1.48 -22.97
CA PRO A 244 7.78 -2.63 -22.24
C PRO A 244 9.18 -2.37 -21.69
N ASP A 245 10.04 -1.66 -22.42
CA ASP A 245 11.40 -1.30 -21.98
C ASP A 245 11.39 -0.29 -20.81
N GLU A 246 10.49 0.69 -20.85
CA GLU A 246 10.31 1.64 -19.73
C GLU A 246 9.77 0.92 -18.48
N ARG A 247 8.83 -0.02 -18.65
CA ARG A 247 8.35 -0.86 -17.53
C ARG A 247 9.47 -1.71 -16.96
N PHE A 248 10.28 -2.31 -17.80
CA PHE A 248 11.46 -3.05 -17.39
C PHE A 248 12.45 -2.14 -16.62
N ALA A 249 12.65 -0.92 -17.06
CA ALA A 249 13.48 0.05 -16.36
C ALA A 249 12.96 0.37 -14.95
N VAL A 250 11.64 0.42 -14.75
CA VAL A 250 11.04 0.59 -13.42
C VAL A 250 11.33 -0.62 -12.53
N VAL A 251 11.20 -1.85 -13.07
CA VAL A 251 11.53 -3.08 -12.35
C VAL A 251 13.02 -3.10 -11.99
N TRP A 252 13.89 -2.76 -12.95
CA TRP A 252 15.32 -2.70 -12.70
C TRP A 252 15.68 -1.68 -11.61
N ARG A 253 15.07 -0.48 -11.62
CA ARG A 253 15.27 0.50 -10.54
C ARG A 253 14.89 -0.07 -9.17
N PHE A 254 13.84 -0.87 -9.11
CA PHE A 254 13.48 -1.55 -7.85
C PHE A 254 14.54 -2.58 -7.44
N VAL A 255 15.13 -3.32 -8.37
CA VAL A 255 16.25 -4.24 -8.10
C VAL A 255 17.47 -3.51 -7.54
N GLU A 256 17.84 -2.36 -8.13
CA GLU A 256 18.93 -1.51 -7.61
C GLU A 256 18.66 -1.10 -6.15
N LEU A 257 17.44 -0.63 -5.85
CA LEU A 257 17.04 -0.23 -4.50
C LEU A 257 17.05 -1.40 -3.51
N LEU A 258 16.71 -2.62 -3.96
CA LEU A 258 16.81 -3.83 -3.14
C LEU A 258 18.28 -4.17 -2.83
N ARG A 259 19.17 -4.04 -3.81
CA ARG A 259 20.62 -4.24 -3.63
C ARG A 259 21.23 -3.20 -2.68
N GLU A 260 20.92 -1.91 -2.88
CA GLU A 260 21.34 -0.86 -1.98
C GLU A 260 20.92 -1.14 -0.53
N HIS A 261 19.72 -1.71 -0.32
CA HIS A 261 19.16 -1.94 1.01
C HIS A 261 19.63 -3.23 1.67
N PHE A 262 19.73 -4.32 0.93
CA PHE A 262 20.05 -5.66 1.48
C PHE A 262 21.51 -6.08 1.29
N GLY A 263 22.24 -5.40 0.39
CA GLY A 263 23.58 -5.77 -0.05
C GLY A 263 23.56 -6.73 -1.26
N GLU A 264 24.73 -6.87 -1.89
CA GLU A 264 24.92 -7.70 -3.09
C GLU A 264 25.52 -9.06 -2.80
N ASP A 265 25.82 -9.36 -1.53
CA ASP A 265 26.27 -10.66 -1.08
C ASP A 265 25.15 -11.72 -1.17
N GLU A 266 25.48 -12.96 -0.96
CA GLU A 266 24.52 -14.07 -1.03
C GLU A 266 23.33 -13.88 -0.08
N ARG A 267 23.56 -13.31 1.11
CA ARG A 267 22.51 -13.02 2.10
C ARG A 267 21.58 -11.91 1.62
N GLY A 268 22.14 -10.85 1.04
CA GLY A 268 21.37 -9.74 0.45
C GLY A 268 20.51 -10.21 -0.72
N ARG A 269 21.09 -10.99 -1.64
CA ARG A 269 20.38 -11.59 -2.77
C ARG A 269 19.21 -12.47 -2.32
N ARG A 270 19.42 -13.37 -1.34
CA ARG A 270 18.33 -14.17 -0.76
C ARG A 270 17.22 -13.33 -0.17
N ARG A 271 17.54 -12.21 0.50
CA ARG A 271 16.54 -11.30 1.03
C ARG A 271 15.76 -10.58 -0.08
N ALA A 272 16.42 -10.10 -1.12
CA ALA A 272 15.78 -9.49 -2.26
C ALA A 272 14.79 -10.45 -2.95
N LEU A 273 15.15 -11.73 -3.08
CA LEU A 273 14.30 -12.78 -3.65
C LEU A 273 13.06 -13.12 -2.81
N VAL A 274 12.96 -12.68 -1.56
CA VAL A 274 11.72 -12.79 -0.78
C VAL A 274 10.69 -11.77 -1.26
N PHE A 275 11.13 -10.59 -1.69
CA PHE A 275 10.25 -9.47 -2.02
C PHE A 275 9.98 -9.35 -3.52
N LEU A 276 10.99 -9.55 -4.36
CA LEU A 276 10.89 -9.26 -5.79
C LEU A 276 9.83 -10.08 -6.52
N PRO A 277 9.73 -11.43 -6.38
CA PRO A 277 8.67 -12.22 -7.02
C PRO A 277 7.27 -11.77 -6.60
N TRP A 278 7.10 -11.41 -5.32
CA TRP A 278 5.84 -10.93 -4.80
C TRP A 278 5.43 -9.60 -5.46
N HIS A 279 6.37 -8.66 -5.68
CA HIS A 279 6.11 -7.42 -6.39
C HIS A 279 5.80 -7.66 -7.86
N LEU A 280 6.53 -8.54 -8.54
CA LEU A 280 6.28 -8.92 -9.93
C LEU A 280 4.85 -9.45 -10.12
N ASN A 281 4.32 -10.15 -9.12
CA ASN A 281 2.94 -10.60 -9.12
C ASN A 281 1.89 -9.48 -9.24
N PHE A 282 2.18 -8.26 -8.81
CA PHE A 282 1.30 -7.09 -8.96
C PHE A 282 1.62 -6.26 -10.19
N PHE A 283 2.87 -6.21 -10.58
CA PHE A 283 3.35 -5.36 -11.65
C PHE A 283 2.63 -5.65 -12.97
N CYS A 284 2.11 -4.59 -13.62
CA CYS A 284 1.46 -4.64 -14.95
C CYS A 284 0.26 -5.60 -15.09
N ARG A 285 -0.47 -5.89 -14.02
CA ARG A 285 -1.56 -6.87 -13.98
C ARG A 285 -2.93 -6.34 -14.39
N TYR A 286 -3.08 -5.05 -14.61
CA TYR A 286 -4.39 -4.40 -14.60
C TYR A 286 -4.70 -3.68 -15.90
N ARG A 287 -5.94 -3.84 -16.36
CA ARG A 287 -6.52 -3.01 -17.42
C ARG A 287 -7.41 -1.94 -16.76
N PRO A 288 -7.06 -0.65 -16.85
CA PRO A 288 -7.91 0.40 -16.31
C PRO A 288 -9.22 0.46 -17.08
N LEU A 289 -10.31 0.80 -16.39
CA LEU A 289 -11.54 1.17 -17.06
C LEU A 289 -11.30 2.49 -17.82
N PRO A 290 -11.80 2.65 -19.04
CA PRO A 290 -11.82 3.94 -19.71
C PRO A 290 -12.47 5.01 -18.84
N GLU A 291 -11.98 6.25 -18.89
CA GLU A 291 -12.51 7.35 -18.07
C GLU A 291 -14.02 7.53 -18.23
N ALA A 292 -14.53 7.37 -19.47
CA ALA A 292 -15.96 7.47 -19.77
C ALA A 292 -16.83 6.38 -19.12
N GLU A 293 -16.26 5.21 -18.85
CA GLU A 293 -16.99 4.07 -18.23
C GLU A 293 -16.79 3.99 -16.73
N PHE A 294 -15.79 4.69 -16.19
CA PHE A 294 -15.36 4.55 -14.82
C PHE A 294 -16.45 4.86 -13.80
N GLU A 295 -17.20 5.94 -13.97
CA GLU A 295 -18.19 6.36 -12.97
C GLU A 295 -19.32 5.37 -12.79
N GLU A 296 -19.77 4.75 -13.87
CA GLU A 296 -20.84 3.76 -13.86
C GLU A 296 -20.33 2.42 -13.28
N ARG A 297 -19.27 1.89 -13.87
CA ARG A 297 -18.76 0.54 -13.56
C ARG A 297 -17.99 0.44 -12.24
N SER A 298 -17.46 1.54 -11.75
CA SER A 298 -16.66 1.54 -10.50
C SER A 298 -17.45 1.21 -9.24
N ARG A 299 -18.77 1.29 -9.30
CA ARG A 299 -19.66 0.93 -8.19
C ARG A 299 -19.92 -0.56 -8.10
N GLU A 300 -19.78 -1.28 -9.20
CA GLU A 300 -20.13 -2.69 -9.32
C GLU A 300 -18.93 -3.63 -9.08
N HIS A 301 -17.71 -3.17 -9.40
CA HIS A 301 -16.52 -3.99 -9.38
C HIS A 301 -15.43 -3.46 -8.47
N PRO A 302 -14.76 -4.34 -7.71
CA PRO A 302 -13.47 -4.02 -7.10
C PRO A 302 -12.42 -3.91 -8.22
N LEU A 303 -12.23 -2.70 -8.73
CA LEU A 303 -11.47 -2.34 -9.93
C LEU A 303 -10.06 -2.95 -10.06
N LEU A 304 -9.46 -3.39 -8.94
CA LEU A 304 -8.10 -3.91 -8.90
C LEU A 304 -7.99 -5.43 -9.11
N GLN A 305 -8.99 -6.07 -9.70
CA GLN A 305 -8.99 -7.52 -9.93
C GLN A 305 -8.88 -7.93 -11.40
N SER A 306 -9.02 -7.00 -12.34
CA SER A 306 -8.90 -7.29 -13.78
C SER A 306 -7.43 -7.31 -14.19
N ARG A 307 -6.97 -8.37 -14.86
CA ARG A 307 -5.63 -8.50 -15.44
C ARG A 307 -5.69 -8.37 -16.95
N LEU A 308 -4.59 -7.87 -17.55
CA LEU A 308 -4.40 -7.97 -18.99
C LEU A 308 -4.12 -9.43 -19.35
N PRO A 309 -4.80 -10.00 -20.34
CA PRO A 309 -4.43 -11.28 -20.92
C PRO A 309 -3.03 -11.23 -21.51
N VAL A 310 -2.21 -12.25 -21.26
CA VAL A 310 -0.84 -12.36 -21.80
C VAL A 310 -0.86 -12.49 -23.32
N THR A 311 -1.94 -13.05 -23.86
CA THR A 311 -2.19 -13.22 -25.30
C THR A 311 -2.31 -11.88 -26.05
N GLU A 312 -2.64 -10.78 -25.37
CA GLU A 312 -2.70 -9.44 -25.97
C GLU A 312 -1.36 -8.68 -25.94
N ALA A 313 -0.30 -9.29 -25.39
CA ALA A 313 1.00 -8.64 -25.27
C ALA A 313 1.67 -8.43 -26.64
N SER A 314 2.19 -7.22 -26.88
CA SER A 314 2.79 -6.79 -28.14
C SER A 314 4.22 -7.33 -28.35
N SER A 315 4.88 -7.80 -27.29
CA SER A 315 6.27 -8.25 -27.35
C SER A 315 6.56 -9.38 -26.35
N PRO A 316 7.66 -10.16 -26.54
CA PRO A 316 8.08 -11.16 -25.56
C PRO A 316 8.33 -10.56 -24.17
N LEU A 317 8.92 -9.37 -24.07
CA LEU A 317 9.16 -8.68 -22.82
C LEU A 317 7.85 -8.29 -22.11
N GLU A 318 6.87 -7.80 -22.86
CA GLU A 318 5.56 -7.47 -22.32
C GLU A 318 4.83 -8.71 -21.80
N ARG A 319 4.95 -9.84 -22.48
CA ARG A 319 4.43 -11.13 -22.00
C ARG A 319 5.04 -11.53 -20.68
N LEU A 320 6.37 -11.45 -20.55
CA LEU A 320 7.07 -11.76 -19.30
C LEU A 320 6.62 -10.85 -18.16
N LEU A 321 6.56 -9.54 -18.40
CA LEU A 321 6.13 -8.56 -17.40
C LEU A 321 4.67 -8.73 -16.99
N GLY A 322 3.82 -9.25 -17.87
CA GLY A 322 2.40 -9.52 -17.63
C GLY A 322 2.07 -10.91 -17.15
N ASP A 323 3.04 -11.83 -17.14
CA ASP A 323 2.83 -13.23 -16.73
C ASP A 323 2.31 -13.31 -15.29
N ALA A 324 1.36 -14.22 -15.04
CA ALA A 324 0.71 -14.37 -13.75
C ALA A 324 1.26 -15.55 -12.92
N ARG A 325 2.07 -16.39 -13.52
CA ARG A 325 2.55 -17.64 -12.92
C ARG A 325 3.64 -17.38 -11.88
N PRO A 326 3.51 -17.92 -10.65
CA PRO A 326 4.50 -17.77 -9.59
C PRO A 326 5.90 -18.23 -10.02
N ASP A 327 6.00 -19.37 -10.73
CA ASP A 327 7.28 -19.92 -11.20
C ASP A 327 7.98 -18.95 -12.17
N THR A 328 7.23 -18.28 -13.04
CA THR A 328 7.76 -17.23 -13.93
C THR A 328 8.29 -16.04 -13.12
N HIS A 329 7.57 -15.61 -12.09
CA HIS A 329 8.04 -14.52 -11.23
C HIS A 329 9.31 -14.88 -10.48
N GLU A 330 9.43 -16.12 -9.97
CA GLU A 330 10.64 -16.58 -9.30
C GLU A 330 11.82 -16.67 -10.25
N ALA A 331 11.64 -17.25 -11.44
CA ALA A 331 12.66 -17.34 -12.46
C ALA A 331 13.13 -15.95 -12.90
N PHE A 332 12.19 -15.06 -13.20
CA PHE A 332 12.50 -13.68 -13.60
C PHE A 332 13.23 -12.90 -12.51
N ALA A 333 12.79 -13.03 -11.26
CA ALA A 333 13.46 -12.39 -10.13
C ALA A 333 14.91 -12.87 -9.95
N ARG A 334 15.21 -14.16 -10.17
CA ARG A 334 16.57 -14.70 -10.12
C ARG A 334 17.42 -14.08 -11.21
N GLU A 335 16.96 -14.08 -12.46
CA GLU A 335 17.68 -13.46 -13.57
C GLU A 335 18.02 -11.99 -13.30
N LEU A 336 17.07 -11.23 -12.75
CA LEU A 336 17.27 -9.84 -12.38
C LEU A 336 18.31 -9.65 -11.26
N ILE A 337 18.23 -10.47 -10.19
CA ILE A 337 19.13 -10.36 -9.03
C ILE A 337 20.55 -10.86 -9.36
N GLU A 338 20.72 -11.76 -10.29
CA GLU A 338 22.03 -12.28 -10.70
C GLU A 338 22.75 -11.43 -11.74
N SER A 339 22.01 -10.55 -12.47
CA SER A 339 22.61 -9.70 -13.52
C SER A 339 23.45 -8.58 -12.92
N GLY A 340 24.59 -8.30 -13.51
CA GLY A 340 25.51 -7.22 -13.10
C GLY A 340 25.10 -5.84 -13.61
N SER A 341 24.31 -5.78 -14.69
CA SER A 341 23.85 -4.52 -15.31
C SER A 341 22.43 -4.64 -15.82
N LYS A 342 21.81 -3.50 -16.14
CA LYS A 342 20.47 -3.42 -16.73
C LYS A 342 20.41 -4.11 -18.10
N GLU A 343 21.46 -3.95 -18.90
CA GLU A 343 21.58 -4.53 -20.24
C GLU A 343 21.63 -6.06 -20.15
N GLU A 344 22.48 -6.61 -19.26
CA GLU A 344 22.54 -8.05 -19.00
C GLU A 344 21.20 -8.59 -18.49
N ALA A 345 20.55 -7.85 -17.58
CA ALA A 345 19.24 -8.24 -17.05
C ALA A 345 18.17 -8.28 -18.14
N LEU A 346 18.19 -7.32 -19.07
CA LEU A 346 17.26 -7.31 -20.22
C LEU A 346 17.51 -8.49 -21.16
N GLU A 347 18.76 -8.80 -21.49
CA GLU A 347 19.10 -9.97 -22.32
C GLU A 347 18.63 -11.28 -21.69
N ARG A 348 18.84 -11.45 -20.38
CA ARG A 348 18.38 -12.63 -19.63
C ARG A 348 16.85 -12.70 -19.60
N ALA A 349 16.17 -11.57 -19.38
CA ALA A 349 14.72 -11.48 -19.41
C ALA A 349 14.16 -11.86 -20.78
N LEU A 350 14.76 -11.40 -21.88
CA LEU A 350 14.33 -11.75 -23.23
C LEU A 350 14.54 -13.24 -23.55
N ARG A 351 15.65 -13.84 -23.09
CA ARG A 351 15.88 -15.30 -23.20
C ARG A 351 14.80 -16.09 -22.43
N LEU A 352 14.50 -15.68 -21.20
CA LEU A 352 13.43 -16.29 -20.42
C LEU A 352 12.08 -16.16 -21.12
N ALA A 353 11.75 -14.98 -21.63
CA ALA A 353 10.51 -14.69 -22.34
C ALA A 353 10.33 -15.55 -23.60
N ALA A 354 11.42 -15.83 -24.33
CA ALA A 354 11.41 -16.67 -25.53
C ALA A 354 11.10 -18.14 -25.21
N GLY A 355 11.45 -18.61 -24.00
CA GLY A 355 11.17 -19.97 -23.55
C GLY A 355 9.79 -20.16 -22.91
N LEU A 356 9.01 -19.10 -22.70
CA LEU A 356 7.70 -19.19 -22.06
C LEU A 356 6.64 -19.77 -23.01
N SER A 357 6.02 -20.91 -22.59
CA SER A 357 4.80 -21.40 -23.26
C SER A 357 3.63 -20.45 -23.02
N LEU A 358 2.79 -20.29 -24.03
CA LEU A 358 1.51 -19.57 -23.93
C LEU A 358 0.40 -20.45 -23.34
N ASP A 359 0.63 -21.76 -23.25
CA ASP A 359 -0.35 -22.70 -22.75
C ASP A 359 -0.63 -22.45 -21.26
N GLY A 360 -1.88 -22.23 -20.92
CA GLY A 360 -2.31 -21.99 -19.52
C GLY A 360 -1.97 -20.61 -18.96
N ALA A 361 -1.27 -19.75 -19.68
CA ALA A 361 -0.84 -18.45 -19.18
C ALA A 361 -2.02 -17.55 -18.73
N ASP A 362 -3.16 -17.65 -19.38
CA ASP A 362 -4.37 -16.89 -19.05
C ASP A 362 -5.34 -17.67 -18.11
N ALA A 363 -5.14 -18.98 -17.93
CA ALA A 363 -6.02 -19.81 -17.09
C ALA A 363 -5.91 -19.44 -15.60
N GLU A 364 -4.75 -19.05 -15.12
CA GLU A 364 -4.49 -18.65 -13.73
C GLU A 364 -5.02 -17.24 -13.39
N LEU A 365 -5.46 -16.47 -14.37
CA LEU A 365 -6.05 -15.15 -14.15
C LEU A 365 -7.26 -15.18 -13.18
N ARG A 366 -7.97 -16.32 -13.11
CA ARG A 366 -9.14 -16.51 -12.25
C ARG A 366 -8.81 -16.95 -10.83
N VAL A 367 -7.69 -17.66 -10.63
CA VAL A 367 -7.34 -18.28 -9.34
C VAL A 367 -6.64 -17.31 -8.38
N ALA A 368 -5.79 -16.45 -8.89
CA ALA A 368 -5.01 -15.53 -8.06
C ALA A 368 -5.82 -14.38 -7.42
N ALA A 369 -7.02 -14.09 -7.93
CA ALA A 369 -7.94 -13.14 -7.30
C ALA A 369 -8.42 -13.60 -5.92
N SER A 370 -8.48 -14.93 -5.67
CA SER A 370 -8.89 -15.52 -4.39
C SER A 370 -7.75 -15.62 -3.37
N GLN A 371 -6.49 -15.71 -3.80
CA GLN A 371 -5.34 -15.91 -2.89
C GLN A 371 -4.76 -14.61 -2.30
N VAL A 372 -4.98 -13.45 -2.93
CA VAL A 372 -4.57 -12.14 -2.39
C VAL A 372 -5.52 -11.65 -1.28
N ALA A 373 -6.57 -12.38 -0.99
CA ALA A 373 -7.56 -12.10 0.05
C ALA A 373 -7.27 -12.81 1.39
N GLY A 374 -6.18 -13.56 1.50
CA GLY A 374 -5.75 -14.26 2.71
C GLY A 374 -4.89 -13.44 3.66
#